data_ef4f6a9ab7f55e85293036797c5e3126
#
_entry.id   ef4f6a9ab7f55e85293036797c5e3126
#
_cell.length_a   1.000
_cell.length_b   1.000
_cell.length_c   1.000
_cell.angle_alpha   90.00
_cell.angle_beta   90.00
_cell.angle_gamma   90.00
#
_symmetry.space_group_name_H-M   'P 1'
#
loop_
_entity.id
_entity.type
_entity.pdbx_description
1 polymer ?
#
loop_
_entity_poly.entity_id
_entity_poly.type
_entity_poly.pdbx_seq_one_letter_code
_entity_poly.pdbx_strand_id
1 'polypeptide(L)'
;MSFLSSLFGTNAGNSNLTKLIEEGAFLVDVRSPQEFASGSVKGAVNIPVDFILKNISKFKDKKHIIVFCRSGNRSGMAKSVLEQNGIKNVTNGGTWQDVAACVK
;
A
#
# COMPACT_ATOMS: atom_id res chain seq x y z
N MET A 1 -12.95 -18.61 -17.55
CA MET A 1 -12.73 -18.13 -17.46
C MET A 1 -12.32 -17.45 -16.82
N SER A 2 -11.85 -17.59 -16.50
CA SER A 2 -11.16 -16.86 -15.75
C SER A 2 -10.99 -15.51 -16.15
N PHE A 3 -11.31 -15.21 -17.27
CA PHE A 3 -11.20 -13.87 -17.75
C PHE A 3 -11.96 -12.91 -16.86
N LEU A 4 -13.18 -13.23 -16.54
CA LEU A 4 -13.96 -12.39 -15.65
C LEU A 4 -13.36 -12.31 -14.28
N SER A 5 -12.83 -13.42 -13.81
CA SER A 5 -12.20 -13.42 -12.53
C SER A 5 -11.04 -12.47 -12.49
N SER A 6 -10.26 -12.42 -13.56
CA SER A 6 -9.14 -11.52 -13.56
C SER A 6 -9.58 -10.08 -13.69
N LEU A 7 -10.75 -9.85 -14.26
CA LEU A 7 -11.29 -8.52 -14.26
C LEU A 7 -11.56 -8.04 -12.87
N PHE A 8 -12.11 -8.90 -12.06
CA PHE A 8 -12.39 -8.53 -10.70
C PHE A 8 -11.18 -8.64 -9.83
N GLY A 9 -10.08 -8.90 -10.39
CA GLY A 9 -8.78 -8.78 -9.82
C GLY A 9 -8.61 -8.83 -8.33
N THR A 10 -9.67 -8.67 -7.60
CA THR A 10 -9.59 -8.59 -6.16
C THR A 10 -8.98 -9.83 -5.55
N ASN A 11 -9.39 -10.99 -6.01
CA ASN A 11 -8.84 -12.22 -5.45
C ASN A 11 -7.36 -12.35 -5.74
N ALA A 12 -6.98 -12.09 -6.98
CA ALA A 12 -5.59 -12.15 -7.34
C ALA A 12 -4.79 -11.09 -6.61
N GLY A 13 -5.37 -9.89 -6.50
CA GLY A 13 -4.73 -8.80 -5.78
C GLY A 13 -4.56 -9.15 -4.32
N ASN A 14 -5.59 -9.70 -3.69
CA ASN A 14 -5.53 -10.05 -2.27
C ASN A 14 -4.52 -11.16 -2.01
N SER A 15 -4.45 -12.16 -2.90
CA SER A 15 -3.47 -13.22 -2.76
C SER A 15 -2.06 -12.67 -2.84
N ASN A 16 -1.83 -11.73 -3.76
CA ASN A 16 -0.53 -11.12 -3.89
C ASN A 16 -0.18 -10.28 -2.68
N LEU A 17 -1.14 -9.53 -2.17
CA LEU A 17 -0.92 -8.73 -0.96
C LEU A 17 -0.55 -9.59 0.22
N THR A 18 -1.27 -10.70 0.41
CA THR A 18 -0.98 -11.61 1.51
C THR A 18 0.46 -12.11 1.42
N LYS A 19 0.88 -12.50 0.23
CA LYS A 19 2.23 -13.00 0.04
C LYS A 19 3.27 -11.94 0.37
N LEU A 20 3.07 -10.72 -0.13
CA LEU A 20 4.01 -9.63 0.13
C LEU A 20 4.09 -9.32 1.62
N ILE A 21 2.95 -9.33 2.29
CA ILE A 21 2.89 -9.05 3.72
C ILE A 21 3.62 -10.16 4.49
N GLU A 22 3.43 -11.40 4.10
CA GLU A 22 4.11 -12.52 4.74
C GLU A 22 5.63 -12.41 4.56
N GLU A 23 6.06 -11.78 3.48
CA GLU A 23 7.48 -11.58 3.22
C GLU A 23 8.01 -10.30 3.87
N GLY A 24 7.21 -9.64 4.69
CA GLY A 24 7.68 -8.51 5.47
C GLY A 24 7.53 -7.16 4.81
N ALA A 25 6.51 -6.98 3.99
CA ALA A 25 6.29 -5.71 3.29
C ALA A 25 6.19 -4.54 4.28
N PHE A 26 6.73 -3.40 3.85
CA PHE A 26 6.62 -2.15 4.57
C PHE A 26 5.24 -1.56 4.26
N LEU A 27 4.38 -1.47 5.27
CA LEU A 27 2.98 -1.07 5.09
C LEU A 27 2.84 0.41 5.42
N VAL A 28 2.38 1.19 4.46
CA VAL A 28 2.29 2.65 4.61
C VAL A 28 0.90 3.14 4.29
N ASP A 29 0.25 3.71 5.30
CA ASP A 29 -1.04 4.37 5.15
C ASP A 29 -0.76 5.82 4.76
N VAL A 30 -1.20 6.19 3.55
CA VAL A 30 -0.92 7.54 3.03
C VAL A 30 -2.09 8.49 3.22
N ARG A 31 -3.03 8.12 4.11
CA ARG A 31 -4.15 8.99 4.48
C ARG A 31 -3.67 10.03 5.49
N SER A 32 -4.59 10.92 5.87
CA SER A 32 -4.27 11.92 6.89
C SER A 32 -4.03 11.27 8.25
N PRO A 33 -3.34 11.97 9.17
CA PRO A 33 -3.14 11.45 10.52
C PRO A 33 -4.44 11.16 11.26
N GLN A 34 -5.47 11.98 11.05
CA GLN A 34 -6.76 11.74 11.70
C GLN A 34 -7.40 10.46 11.21
N GLU A 35 -7.33 10.22 9.91
CA GLU A 35 -7.87 8.98 9.36
C GLU A 35 -7.11 7.78 9.92
N PHE A 36 -5.78 7.88 9.95
CA PHE A 36 -4.95 6.81 10.48
C PHE A 36 -5.29 6.53 11.95
N ALA A 37 -5.47 7.57 12.73
CA ALA A 37 -5.76 7.41 14.16
C ALA A 37 -7.12 6.76 14.41
N SER A 38 -8.06 6.92 13.49
CA SER A 38 -9.39 6.34 13.65
C SER A 38 -9.46 4.87 13.24
N GLY A 39 -8.38 4.33 12.72
CA GLY A 39 -8.29 2.92 12.36
C GLY A 39 -7.43 2.72 11.14
N SER A 40 -6.58 1.71 11.17
CA SER A 40 -5.70 1.41 10.06
C SER A 40 -5.26 -0.04 10.15
N VAL A 41 -4.26 -0.38 9.34
CA VAL A 41 -3.72 -1.73 9.26
C VAL A 41 -2.72 -1.93 10.39
N LYS A 42 -2.82 -3.04 11.07
CA LYS A 42 -1.87 -3.40 12.12
C LYS A 42 -0.45 -3.43 11.54
N GLY A 43 0.46 -2.75 12.19
CA GLY A 43 1.85 -2.72 11.76
C GLY A 43 2.17 -1.65 10.72
N ALA A 44 1.17 -0.88 10.28
CA ALA A 44 1.41 0.15 9.29
C ALA A 44 1.96 1.42 9.93
N VAL A 45 2.70 2.18 9.15
CA VAL A 45 3.09 3.53 9.53
C VAL A 45 2.28 4.51 8.72
N ASN A 46 2.12 5.72 9.24
CA ASN A 46 1.38 6.76 8.54
C ASN A 46 2.35 7.78 7.94
N ILE A 47 2.36 7.86 6.62
CA ILE A 47 3.08 8.89 5.89
C ILE A 47 2.09 9.45 4.88
N PRO A 48 1.41 10.55 5.21
CA PRO A 48 0.42 11.11 4.29
C PRO A 48 1.02 11.40 2.92
N VAL A 49 0.20 11.29 1.89
CA VAL A 49 0.68 11.36 0.51
C VAL A 49 1.50 12.64 0.25
N ASP A 50 1.13 13.74 0.87
CA ASP A 50 1.84 15.01 0.67
C ASP A 50 3.25 15.00 1.24
N PHE A 51 3.56 14.04 2.08
CA PHE A 51 4.86 13.95 2.74
C PHE A 51 5.72 12.80 2.24
N ILE A 52 5.29 12.11 1.20
CA ILE A 52 6.04 10.97 0.66
C ILE A 52 7.43 11.41 0.22
N LEU A 53 7.50 12.49 -0.54
CA LEU A 53 8.79 12.94 -1.08
C LEU A 53 9.76 13.33 0.03
N LYS A 54 9.26 13.98 1.07
CA LYS A 54 10.11 14.36 2.22
C LYS A 54 10.63 13.14 2.98
N ASN A 55 9.94 12.02 2.87
CA ASN A 55 10.28 10.81 3.62
C ASN A 55 10.80 9.72 2.71
N ILE A 56 11.32 10.08 1.55
CA ILE A 56 11.73 9.10 0.54
C ILE A 56 12.76 8.12 1.11
N SER A 57 13.63 8.59 2.01
CA SER A 57 14.66 7.74 2.57
C SER A 57 14.10 6.58 3.40
N LYS A 58 12.89 6.72 3.91
CA LYS A 58 12.26 5.64 4.69
C LYS A 58 11.84 4.47 3.82
N PHE A 59 11.77 4.68 2.51
CA PHE A 59 11.34 3.65 1.57
C PHE A 59 12.52 2.90 0.94
N LYS A 60 13.74 3.37 1.19
CA LYS A 60 14.92 2.73 0.62
C LYS A 60 15.21 1.44 1.40
N ASP A 61 15.78 0.48 0.69
CA ASP A 61 16.21 -0.79 1.25
C ASP A 61 15.06 -1.66 1.78
N LYS A 62 13.86 -1.39 1.34
CA LYS A 62 12.71 -2.24 1.67
C LYS A 62 12.56 -3.28 0.57
N LYS A 63 12.27 -4.51 0.96
CA LYS A 63 12.07 -5.58 -0.01
C LYS A 63 10.76 -5.37 -0.79
N HIS A 64 9.70 -5.07 -0.08
CA HIS A 64 8.39 -4.78 -0.67
C HIS A 64 7.78 -3.61 0.06
N ILE A 65 7.05 -2.78 -0.66
CA ILE A 65 6.33 -1.64 -0.09
C ILE A 65 4.88 -1.72 -0.54
N ILE A 66 3.95 -1.61 0.41
CA ILE A 66 2.53 -1.54 0.08
C ILE A 66 2.01 -0.21 0.61
N VAL A 67 1.50 0.62 -0.29
CA VAL A 67 0.87 1.89 0.07
C VAL A 67 -0.64 1.74 -0.10
N PHE A 68 -1.40 2.36 0.78
CA PHE A 68 -2.85 2.25 0.73
C PHE A 68 -3.49 3.51 1.30
N CYS A 69 -4.75 3.69 0.99
CA CYS A 69 -5.50 4.83 1.48
C CYS A 69 -6.97 4.43 1.63
N ARG A 70 -7.88 5.35 1.45
CA ARG A 70 -9.29 5.04 1.59
C ARG A 70 -9.88 4.42 0.32
N SER A 71 -9.43 4.89 -0.84
CA SER A 71 -10.02 4.46 -2.12
C SER A 71 -9.02 3.98 -3.15
N GLY A 72 -7.72 4.16 -2.88
CA GLY A 72 -6.67 3.80 -3.83
C GLY A 72 -6.14 4.99 -4.62
N ASN A 73 -6.78 6.15 -4.56
CA ASN A 73 -6.35 7.32 -5.33
C ASN A 73 -5.09 7.96 -4.77
N ARG A 74 -5.09 8.28 -3.48
CA ARG A 74 -3.91 8.87 -2.84
C ARG A 74 -2.75 7.89 -2.86
N SER A 75 -3.03 6.61 -2.67
CA SER A 75 -1.97 5.60 -2.71
C SER A 75 -1.43 5.43 -4.12
N GLY A 76 -2.26 5.60 -5.15
CA GLY A 76 -1.78 5.61 -6.52
C GLY A 76 -0.82 6.76 -6.78
N MET A 77 -1.13 7.94 -6.23
CA MET A 77 -0.25 9.09 -6.32
C MET A 77 1.06 8.83 -5.58
N ALA A 78 0.97 8.26 -4.39
CA ALA A 78 2.17 7.95 -3.61
C ALA A 78 3.08 6.99 -4.38
N LYS A 79 2.49 5.96 -4.98
CA LYS A 79 3.25 5.01 -5.77
C LYS A 79 3.98 5.71 -6.91
N SER A 80 3.29 6.62 -7.61
CA SER A 80 3.90 7.36 -8.71
C SER A 80 5.09 8.18 -8.23
N VAL A 81 4.94 8.89 -7.12
CA VAL A 81 6.03 9.68 -6.57
C VAL A 81 7.21 8.80 -6.22
N LEU A 82 6.95 7.67 -5.59
CA LEU A 82 8.02 6.74 -5.23
C LEU A 82 8.74 6.22 -6.47
N GLU A 83 7.99 5.82 -7.48
CA GLU A 83 8.60 5.30 -8.71
C GLU A 83 9.42 6.34 -9.43
N GLN A 84 8.95 7.59 -9.45
CA GLN A 84 9.69 8.69 -10.06
C GLN A 84 11.01 8.96 -9.33
N ASN A 85 11.11 8.51 -8.09
CA ASN A 85 12.32 8.69 -7.29
C ASN A 85 13.10 7.40 -7.12
N GLY A 86 12.89 6.45 -8.02
CA GLY A 86 13.70 5.24 -8.06
C GLY A 86 13.27 4.10 -7.17
N ILE A 87 12.16 4.25 -6.46
CA ILE A 87 11.62 3.20 -5.59
C ILE A 87 10.59 2.42 -6.40
N LYS A 88 10.96 1.25 -6.89
CA LYS A 88 10.13 0.54 -7.87
C LYS A 88 9.37 -0.65 -7.33
N ASN A 89 9.67 -1.09 -6.14
CA ASN A 89 9.05 -2.26 -5.52
C ASN A 89 7.83 -1.86 -4.69
N VAL A 90 6.96 -1.06 -5.29
CA VAL A 90 5.77 -0.50 -4.63
C VAL A 90 4.51 -1.09 -5.22
N THR A 91 3.62 -1.52 -4.34
CA THR A 91 2.30 -2.02 -4.72
C THR A 91 1.25 -1.09 -4.15
N ASN A 92 0.29 -0.71 -4.98
CA ASN A 92 -0.87 0.03 -4.50
C ASN A 92 -1.86 -0.99 -3.94
N GLY A 93 -2.01 -1.00 -2.63
CA GLY A 93 -2.91 -1.94 -1.96
C GLY A 93 -4.38 -1.55 -2.02
N GLY A 94 -4.66 -0.33 -2.48
CA GLY A 94 -6.03 0.14 -2.59
C GLY A 94 -6.57 0.65 -1.27
N THR A 95 -7.62 0.04 -0.77
CA THR A 95 -8.22 0.48 0.49
C THR A 95 -7.48 -0.15 1.67
N TRP A 96 -7.44 0.59 2.77
CA TRP A 96 -6.78 0.05 3.96
C TRP A 96 -7.51 -1.19 4.48
N GLN A 97 -8.82 -1.28 4.26
CA GLN A 97 -9.57 -2.46 4.69
C GLN A 97 -9.13 -3.71 3.93
N ASP A 98 -8.86 -3.57 2.64
CA ASP A 98 -8.39 -4.71 1.84
C ASP A 98 -7.03 -5.18 2.32
N VAL A 99 -6.15 -4.24 2.64
CA VAL A 99 -4.83 -4.59 3.16
C VAL A 99 -4.96 -5.22 4.54
N ALA A 100 -5.81 -4.64 5.39
CA ALA A 100 -6.04 -5.17 6.73
C ALA A 100 -6.51 -6.62 6.69
N ALA A 101 -7.35 -6.95 5.72
CA ALA A 101 -7.87 -8.31 5.58
C ALA A 101 -6.77 -9.33 5.26
N CYS A 102 -5.63 -8.86 4.76
CA CYS A 102 -4.51 -9.73 4.41
C CYS A 102 -3.47 -9.87 5.52
N VAL A 103 -3.62 -9.11 6.59
CA VAL A 103 -2.69 -9.18 7.73
C VAL A 103 -3.25 -10.17 8.74
N LYS A 104 -2.40 -11.04 9.25
CA LYS A 104 -2.82 -12.06 10.23
C LYS A 104 -2.47 -11.71 11.65
#